data_ee05ed150dcc637c32af1b24d841803e
#
_entry.id   ee05ed150dcc637c32af1b24d841803e
#
_cell.length_a   1.000
_cell.length_b   1.000
_cell.length_c   1.000
_cell.angle_alpha   90.00
_cell.angle_beta   90.00
_cell.angle_gamma   90.00
#
_symmetry.space_group_name_H-M   'P 1'
#
loop_
_entity.id
_entity.type
_entity.pdbx_description
1 polymer ?
#
loop_
_entity_poly.entity_id
_entity_poly.type
_entity_poly.pdbx_seq_one_letter_code
_entity_poly.pdbx_strand_id
1 'polypeptide(L)'
;MIIDWPALRAAAAAAAERAYAPYSGLRVGAAGQAADGRVVTGCNVENASYGLTLCAECGLVSALHASGAGTLHAAGAGAPHAPGAGALRAVAVVAGDGKPLLPCGRCRQLLLEAGGPDLLIDTAEGPVELKVLLPAAFTGADLAARREVR
;
A
#
# COMPACT_ATOMS: atom_id res chain seq x y z
N MET A 1 -18.36 -3.34 4.39
CA MET A 1 -18.01 -2.86 3.04
C MET A 1 -17.52 -4.06 2.24
N ILE A 2 -18.08 -4.28 1.04
CA ILE A 2 -17.67 -5.39 0.16
C ILE A 2 -16.52 -4.88 -0.71
N ILE A 3 -15.46 -5.68 -0.84
CA ILE A 3 -14.33 -5.40 -1.72
C ILE A 3 -14.63 -5.98 -3.11
N ASP A 4 -14.65 -5.13 -4.12
CA ASP A 4 -14.75 -5.55 -5.53
C ASP A 4 -13.34 -5.80 -6.09
N TRP A 5 -12.83 -7.02 -5.89
CA TRP A 5 -11.50 -7.42 -6.33
C TRP A 5 -11.29 -7.31 -7.85
N PRO A 6 -12.24 -7.73 -8.70
CA PRO A 6 -12.15 -7.51 -10.15
C PRO A 6 -11.97 -6.04 -10.52
N ALA A 7 -12.77 -5.14 -9.94
CA ALA A 7 -12.64 -3.71 -10.20
C ALA A 7 -11.30 -3.15 -9.70
N LEU A 8 -10.84 -3.61 -8.53
CA LEU A 8 -9.57 -3.18 -7.95
C LEU A 8 -8.37 -3.64 -8.80
N ARG A 9 -8.40 -4.88 -9.29
CA ARG A 9 -7.39 -5.40 -10.24
C ARG A 9 -7.40 -4.62 -11.56
N ALA A 10 -8.57 -4.29 -12.09
CA ALA A 10 -8.69 -3.49 -13.31
C ALA A 10 -8.10 -2.09 -13.14
N ALA A 11 -8.34 -1.44 -12.01
CA ALA A 11 -7.74 -0.15 -11.67
C ALA A 11 -6.21 -0.23 -11.54
N ALA A 12 -5.70 -1.29 -10.92
CA ALA A 12 -4.26 -1.53 -10.83
C ALA A 12 -3.64 -1.78 -12.21
N ALA A 13 -4.27 -2.57 -13.08
CA ALA A 13 -3.81 -2.82 -14.44
C ALA A 13 -3.76 -1.51 -15.27
N ALA A 14 -4.78 -0.68 -15.18
CA ALA A 14 -4.79 0.64 -15.83
C ALA A 14 -3.66 1.56 -15.31
N ALA A 15 -3.33 1.47 -14.03
CA ALA A 15 -2.19 2.20 -13.47
C ALA A 15 -0.85 1.65 -14.01
N ALA A 16 -0.71 0.33 -14.19
CA ALA A 16 0.50 -0.29 -14.73
C ALA A 16 0.82 0.19 -16.16
N GLU A 17 -0.19 0.55 -16.96
CA GLU A 17 0.02 1.11 -18.31
C GLU A 17 0.81 2.41 -18.31
N ARG A 18 0.75 3.17 -17.20
CA ARG A 18 1.44 4.45 -16.99
C ARG A 18 2.81 4.32 -16.32
N ALA A 19 3.20 3.09 -15.97
CA ALA A 19 4.46 2.84 -15.31
C ALA A 19 5.67 3.26 -16.17
N TYR A 20 6.67 3.81 -15.51
CA TYR A 20 7.96 4.13 -16.12
C TYR A 20 8.98 3.05 -15.72
N ALA A 21 9.19 2.08 -16.58
CA ALA A 21 10.02 0.91 -16.30
C ALA A 21 11.02 0.60 -17.45
N PRO A 22 11.87 1.58 -17.84
CA PRO A 22 12.77 1.42 -19.00
C PRO A 22 13.92 0.45 -18.74
N TYR A 23 14.25 0.14 -17.50
CA TYR A 23 15.40 -0.68 -17.11
C TYR A 23 15.01 -2.16 -16.95
N SER A 24 13.97 -2.44 -16.21
CA SER A 24 13.50 -3.82 -15.98
C SER A 24 12.51 -4.31 -17.02
N GLY A 25 11.80 -3.40 -17.67
CA GLY A 25 10.65 -3.73 -18.51
C GLY A 25 9.41 -4.21 -17.71
N LEU A 26 9.52 -4.35 -16.38
CA LEU A 26 8.43 -4.81 -15.54
C LEU A 26 7.55 -3.63 -15.12
N ARG A 27 6.40 -3.49 -15.76
CA ARG A 27 5.39 -2.51 -15.38
C ARG A 27 4.51 -3.08 -14.28
N VAL A 28 4.32 -2.31 -13.22
CA VAL A 28 3.52 -2.69 -12.06
C VAL A 28 2.55 -1.57 -11.73
N GLY A 29 1.31 -1.94 -11.47
CA GLY A 29 0.30 -1.05 -10.95
C GLY A 29 -0.23 -1.54 -9.61
N ALA A 30 -0.62 -0.62 -8.78
CA ALA A 30 -1.29 -0.87 -7.51
C ALA A 30 -2.58 -0.07 -7.44
N ALA A 31 -3.62 -0.67 -6.88
CA ALA A 31 -4.87 0.00 -6.54
C ALA A 31 -5.28 -0.37 -5.13
N GLY A 32 -5.70 0.61 -4.35
CA GLY A 32 -6.14 0.41 -2.97
C GLY A 32 -7.50 1.03 -2.73
N GLN A 33 -8.36 0.32 -2.00
CA GLN A 33 -9.63 0.85 -1.53
C GLN A 33 -9.43 1.49 -0.15
N ALA A 34 -9.69 2.77 -0.06
CA ALA A 34 -9.67 3.51 1.19
C ALA A 34 -10.89 3.19 2.07
N ALA A 35 -10.79 3.54 3.36
CA ALA A 35 -11.85 3.32 4.33
C ALA A 35 -13.15 4.08 4.00
N ASP A 36 -13.05 5.18 3.28
CA ASP A 36 -14.19 5.97 2.81
C ASP A 36 -14.78 5.47 1.47
N GLY A 37 -14.25 4.37 0.93
CA GLY A 37 -14.71 3.75 -0.31
C GLY A 37 -14.02 4.23 -1.57
N ARG A 38 -13.23 5.31 -1.52
CA ARG A 38 -12.46 5.78 -2.68
C ARG A 38 -11.39 4.77 -3.09
N VAL A 39 -11.12 4.69 -4.38
CA VAL A 39 -10.01 3.92 -4.94
C VAL A 39 -8.87 4.87 -5.28
N VAL A 40 -7.68 4.57 -4.80
CA VAL A 40 -6.43 5.27 -5.13
C VAL A 40 -5.49 4.33 -5.86
N THR A 41 -4.66 4.87 -6.76
CA THR A 41 -3.79 4.06 -7.60
C THR A 41 -2.37 4.59 -7.60
N GLY A 42 -1.43 3.73 -7.97
CA GLY A 42 -0.04 4.09 -8.20
C GLY A 42 0.60 3.14 -9.22
N CYS A 43 1.71 3.55 -9.79
CA CYS A 43 2.52 2.72 -10.68
C CYS A 43 4.00 2.81 -10.27
N ASN A 44 4.82 1.85 -10.69
CA ASN A 44 6.25 1.94 -10.46
C ASN A 44 6.90 2.99 -11.36
N VAL A 45 7.89 3.68 -10.80
CA VAL A 45 8.70 4.69 -11.50
C VAL A 45 10.16 4.38 -11.23
N GLU A 46 10.83 3.87 -12.24
CA GLU A 46 12.26 3.52 -12.17
C GLU A 46 13.14 4.74 -12.33
N ASN A 47 14.40 4.58 -11.98
CA ASN A 47 15.44 5.57 -12.15
C ASN A 47 16.76 4.89 -12.50
N ALA A 48 17.62 5.55 -13.27
CA ALA A 48 18.99 5.07 -13.54
C ALA A 48 19.78 4.88 -12.24
N SER A 49 19.51 5.69 -11.23
CA SER A 49 19.92 5.44 -9.85
C SER A 49 18.91 4.50 -9.21
N TYR A 50 19.22 3.21 -9.19
CA TYR A 50 18.28 2.15 -8.76
C TYR A 50 17.70 2.37 -7.37
N GLY A 51 18.47 2.96 -6.45
CA GLY A 51 17.99 3.28 -5.11
C GLY A 51 16.85 4.32 -5.06
N LEU A 52 16.64 5.08 -6.14
CA LEU A 52 15.56 6.05 -6.27
C LEU A 52 14.27 5.45 -6.87
N THR A 53 14.29 4.19 -7.31
CA THR A 53 13.12 3.52 -7.87
C THR A 53 11.99 3.45 -6.85
N LEU A 54 10.80 3.86 -7.27
CA LEU A 54 9.58 3.79 -6.49
C LEU A 54 8.71 2.62 -6.96
N CYS A 55 8.34 1.75 -6.03
CA CYS A 55 7.33 0.73 -6.29
C CYS A 55 5.95 1.36 -6.49
N ALA A 56 5.04 0.65 -7.15
CA ALA A 56 3.67 1.09 -7.38
C ALA A 56 2.94 1.44 -6.08
N GLU A 57 3.18 0.68 -5.02
CA GLU A 57 2.58 0.89 -3.70
C GLU A 57 3.03 2.20 -3.04
N CYS A 58 4.27 2.65 -3.32
CA CYS A 58 4.72 3.97 -2.85
C CYS A 58 3.89 5.10 -3.49
N GLY A 59 3.64 5.01 -4.79
CA GLY A 59 2.78 5.93 -5.52
C GLY A 59 1.35 5.91 -4.98
N LEU A 60 0.81 4.71 -4.72
CA LEU A 60 -0.52 4.52 -4.15
C LEU A 60 -0.64 5.19 -2.78
N VAL A 61 0.29 4.93 -1.85
CA VAL A 61 0.24 5.52 -0.51
C VAL A 61 0.41 7.04 -0.56
N SER A 62 1.26 7.56 -1.45
CA SER A 62 1.37 9.00 -1.69
C SER A 62 0.04 9.60 -2.18
N ALA A 63 -0.62 8.95 -3.15
CA ALA A 63 -1.92 9.38 -3.66
C ALA A 63 -3.02 9.30 -2.58
N LEU A 64 -3.00 8.30 -1.72
CA LEU A 64 -3.91 8.16 -0.58
C LEU A 64 -3.87 9.42 0.30
N HIS A 65 -2.68 9.85 0.69
CA HIS A 65 -2.52 11.04 1.52
C HIS A 65 -2.85 12.33 0.74
N ALA A 66 -2.36 12.47 -0.49
CA ALA A 66 -2.60 13.65 -1.32
C ALA A 66 -4.09 13.88 -1.61
N SER A 67 -4.89 12.81 -1.73
CA SER A 67 -6.34 12.90 -1.93
C SER A 67 -7.14 13.20 -0.66
N GLY A 68 -6.50 13.23 0.51
CA GLY A 68 -7.15 13.33 1.81
C GLY A 68 -7.85 12.04 2.28
N ALA A 69 -7.79 10.96 1.49
CA ALA A 69 -8.38 9.67 1.87
C ALA A 69 -7.59 8.97 3.00
N GLY A 70 -6.31 9.35 3.16
CA GLY A 70 -5.44 8.88 4.23
C GLY A 70 -5.63 9.58 5.57
N THR A 71 -6.38 10.69 5.58
CA THR A 71 -6.70 11.41 6.81
C THR A 71 -7.91 10.80 7.49
N LEU A 72 -7.72 9.70 8.18
CA LEU A 72 -8.60 9.42 9.30
C LEU A 72 -8.24 10.48 10.35
N HIS A 73 -9.04 11.53 10.45
CA HIS A 73 -9.01 12.41 11.59
C HIS A 73 -9.46 11.62 12.82
N ALA A 74 -8.59 10.79 13.33
CA ALA A 74 -8.69 10.35 14.71
C ALA A 74 -8.53 11.60 15.57
N ALA A 75 -9.60 11.94 16.23
CA ALA A 75 -9.79 13.07 17.11
C ALA A 75 -8.52 13.51 17.82
N GLY A 76 -8.13 14.77 17.62
CA GLY A 76 -7.16 15.47 18.46
C GLY A 76 -5.77 15.58 17.85
N ALA A 77 -5.37 16.83 17.55
CA ALA A 77 -3.98 17.18 17.30
C ALA A 77 -3.13 16.70 18.48
N GLY A 78 -2.26 15.71 18.26
CA GLY A 78 -1.34 15.19 19.27
C GLY A 78 -1.45 13.69 19.58
N ALA A 79 -2.44 12.97 19.05
CA ALA A 79 -2.41 11.52 19.15
C ALA A 79 -1.29 10.99 18.24
N PRO A 80 -0.31 10.19 18.75
CA PRO A 80 0.61 9.48 17.88
C PRO A 80 -0.22 8.66 16.91
N HIS A 81 0.16 8.63 15.63
CA HIS A 81 -0.49 7.79 14.64
C HIS A 81 -0.60 6.39 15.20
N ALA A 82 -1.82 5.98 15.57
CA ALA A 82 -2.03 4.61 15.99
C ALA A 82 -1.76 3.73 14.77
N PRO A 83 -0.71 2.90 14.78
CA PRO A 83 -0.47 1.97 13.70
C PRO A 83 -1.71 1.11 13.55
N GLY A 84 -2.34 1.14 12.39
CA GLY A 84 -3.49 0.28 12.12
C GLY A 84 -4.87 0.90 12.19
N ALA A 85 -5.04 2.21 12.38
CA ALA A 85 -6.31 2.88 12.08
C ALA A 85 -6.47 3.02 10.55
N GLY A 86 -6.55 1.88 9.87
CA GLY A 86 -6.36 1.69 8.45
C GLY A 86 -7.13 2.64 7.55
N ALA A 87 -6.42 3.60 6.97
CA ALA A 87 -6.91 4.38 5.85
C ALA A 87 -7.15 3.52 4.61
N LEU A 88 -6.37 2.44 4.44
CA LEU A 88 -6.58 1.41 3.42
C LEU A 88 -7.27 0.17 3.98
N ARG A 89 -8.17 -0.43 3.19
CA ARG A 89 -8.89 -1.67 3.52
C ARG A 89 -8.45 -2.85 2.66
N ALA A 90 -8.09 -2.59 1.41
CA ALA A 90 -7.69 -3.61 0.47
C ALA A 90 -6.71 -3.04 -0.55
N VAL A 91 -5.78 -3.86 -1.01
CA VAL A 91 -4.80 -3.52 -2.06
C VAL A 91 -4.68 -4.67 -3.04
N ALA A 92 -4.78 -4.34 -4.32
CA ALA A 92 -4.38 -5.20 -5.42
C ALA A 92 -3.12 -4.63 -6.08
N VAL A 93 -2.12 -5.47 -6.31
CA VAL A 93 -0.93 -5.15 -7.08
C VAL A 93 -0.88 -6.11 -8.26
N VAL A 94 -0.67 -5.59 -9.46
CA VAL A 94 -0.61 -6.42 -10.67
C VAL A 94 0.59 -6.04 -11.54
N ALA A 95 1.13 -7.04 -12.24
CA ALA A 95 2.09 -6.82 -13.30
C ALA A 95 1.38 -6.32 -14.58
N GLY A 96 2.15 -5.88 -15.57
CA GLY A 96 1.63 -5.44 -16.86
C GLY A 96 0.89 -6.51 -17.65
N ASP A 97 1.01 -7.79 -17.28
CA ASP A 97 0.24 -8.92 -17.82
C ASP A 97 -1.12 -9.11 -17.09
N GLY A 98 -1.46 -8.25 -16.14
CA GLY A 98 -2.70 -8.29 -15.35
C GLY A 98 -2.71 -9.32 -14.22
N LYS A 99 -1.63 -10.06 -14.02
CA LYS A 99 -1.56 -11.07 -12.93
C LYS A 99 -1.21 -10.44 -11.59
N PRO A 100 -1.81 -10.92 -10.49
CA PRO A 100 -1.46 -10.47 -9.15
C PRO A 100 0.02 -10.64 -8.84
N LEU A 101 0.60 -9.63 -8.19
CA LEU A 101 1.94 -9.64 -7.61
C LEU A 101 1.85 -9.40 -6.11
N LEU A 102 2.69 -10.10 -5.34
CA LEU A 102 2.84 -9.77 -3.93
C LEU A 102 3.71 -8.51 -3.78
N PRO A 103 3.32 -7.60 -2.85
CA PRO A 103 4.16 -6.45 -2.51
C PRO A 103 5.53 -6.90 -1.99
N CYS A 104 6.60 -6.20 -2.39
CA CYS A 104 7.94 -6.47 -1.89
C CYS A 104 8.05 -6.15 -0.39
N GLY A 105 9.12 -6.61 0.28
CA GLY A 105 9.27 -6.46 1.74
C GLY A 105 9.18 -5.00 2.21
N ARG A 106 9.79 -4.05 1.47
CA ARG A 106 9.69 -2.61 1.75
C ARG A 106 8.24 -2.12 1.68
N CYS A 107 7.50 -2.54 0.66
CA CYS A 107 6.12 -2.13 0.47
C CYS A 107 5.18 -2.72 1.50
N ARG A 108 5.45 -3.94 2.01
CA ARG A 108 4.67 -4.52 3.12
C ARG A 108 4.76 -3.65 4.37
N GLN A 109 5.97 -3.17 4.70
CA GLN A 109 6.16 -2.25 5.83
C GLN A 109 5.44 -0.91 5.60
N LEU A 110 5.50 -0.35 4.38
CA LEU A 110 4.79 0.87 4.03
C LEU A 110 3.28 0.70 4.13
N LEU A 111 2.76 -0.42 3.62
CA LEU A 111 1.33 -0.74 3.65
C LEU A 111 0.82 -1.02 5.06
N LEU A 112 1.67 -1.55 5.96
CA LEU A 112 1.34 -1.74 7.36
C LEU A 112 1.00 -0.40 8.04
N GLU A 113 1.75 0.64 7.76
CA GLU A 113 1.49 1.99 8.28
C GLU A 113 0.17 2.56 7.73
N ALA A 114 -0.12 2.33 6.44
CA ALA A 114 -1.29 2.87 5.76
C ALA A 114 -2.60 2.11 6.05
N GLY A 115 -2.54 0.81 6.30
CA GLY A 115 -3.73 -0.04 6.41
C GLY A 115 -3.81 -0.93 7.65
N GLY A 116 -2.70 -1.06 8.37
CA GLY A 116 -2.63 -1.95 9.54
C GLY A 116 -2.43 -3.43 9.20
N PRO A 117 -2.33 -4.28 10.23
CA PRO A 117 -2.04 -5.70 10.06
C PRO A 117 -3.17 -6.49 9.37
N ASP A 118 -4.40 -6.01 9.46
CA ASP A 118 -5.60 -6.65 8.89
C ASP A 118 -5.93 -6.13 7.48
N LEU A 119 -5.08 -5.28 6.89
CA LEU A 119 -5.18 -4.85 5.50
C LEU A 119 -5.21 -6.07 4.58
N LEU A 120 -6.21 -6.16 3.71
CA LEU A 120 -6.34 -7.26 2.76
C LEU A 120 -5.45 -7.02 1.53
N ILE A 121 -4.61 -7.97 1.24
CA ILE A 121 -3.74 -8.00 0.05
C ILE A 121 -4.24 -9.07 -0.91
N ASP A 122 -4.48 -8.67 -2.16
CA ASP A 122 -4.88 -9.59 -3.22
C ASP A 122 -3.73 -10.52 -3.60
N THR A 123 -4.03 -11.80 -3.77
CA THR A 123 -3.07 -12.81 -4.22
C THR A 123 -3.69 -13.71 -5.30
N ALA A 124 -2.89 -14.55 -5.93
CA ALA A 124 -3.37 -15.50 -6.92
C ALA A 124 -4.36 -16.53 -6.32
N GLU A 125 -4.20 -16.84 -5.04
CA GLU A 125 -5.02 -17.81 -4.30
C GLU A 125 -6.21 -17.14 -3.56
N GLY A 126 -6.36 -15.83 -3.69
CA GLY A 126 -7.35 -15.03 -2.98
C GLY A 126 -6.73 -14.07 -1.95
N PRO A 127 -7.52 -13.19 -1.34
CA PRO A 127 -6.99 -12.16 -0.45
C PRO A 127 -6.48 -12.75 0.86
N VAL A 128 -5.36 -12.19 1.35
CA VAL A 128 -4.77 -12.51 2.65
C VAL A 128 -4.56 -11.24 3.47
N GLU A 129 -4.56 -11.35 4.79
CA GLU A 129 -4.23 -10.24 5.67
C GLU A 129 -2.73 -9.95 5.65
N LEU A 130 -2.36 -8.66 5.69
CA LEU A 130 -0.97 -8.23 5.62
C LEU A 130 -0.09 -8.84 6.72
N LYS A 131 -0.63 -9.09 7.92
CA LYS A 131 0.10 -9.76 9.00
C LYS A 131 0.64 -11.14 8.65
N VAL A 132 -0.01 -11.82 7.68
CA VAL A 132 0.47 -13.12 7.17
C VAL A 132 1.73 -12.93 6.31
N LEU A 133 1.80 -11.82 5.56
CA LEU A 133 2.92 -11.49 4.67
C LEU A 133 4.06 -10.76 5.39
N LEU A 134 3.79 -10.17 6.56
CA LEU A 134 4.76 -9.40 7.35
C LEU A 134 4.60 -9.77 8.84
N PRO A 135 5.01 -10.98 9.25
CA PRO A 135 4.95 -11.38 10.64
C PRO A 135 5.98 -10.61 11.48
N ALA A 136 5.65 -10.37 12.77
CA ALA A 136 6.52 -9.68 13.72
C ALA A 136 7.05 -8.33 13.22
N ALA A 137 6.19 -7.56 12.58
CA ALA A 137 6.55 -6.30 11.95
C ALA A 137 6.98 -5.23 12.98
N PHE A 138 7.95 -4.40 12.62
CA PHE A 138 8.33 -3.20 13.38
C PHE A 138 7.23 -2.14 13.26
N THR A 139 6.85 -1.54 14.39
CA THR A 139 5.72 -0.60 14.47
C THR A 139 6.08 0.71 15.18
N GLY A 140 5.21 1.71 15.08
CA GLY A 140 5.34 2.94 15.84
C GLY A 140 5.31 2.73 17.35
N ALA A 141 4.68 1.68 17.86
CA ALA A 141 4.68 1.31 19.27
C ALA A 141 6.09 0.90 19.75
N ASP A 142 6.86 0.22 18.88
CA ASP A 142 8.25 -0.15 19.20
C ASP A 142 9.16 1.08 19.33
N LEU A 143 8.86 2.14 18.56
CA LEU A 143 9.54 3.44 18.69
C LEU A 143 9.12 4.17 19.97
N ALA A 144 7.81 4.22 20.26
CA ALA A 144 7.27 4.90 21.43
C ALA A 144 7.84 4.32 22.74
N ALA A 145 7.82 2.99 22.86
CA ALA A 145 8.36 2.28 24.02
C ALA A 145 9.84 2.59 24.31
N ARG A 146 10.62 2.99 23.29
CA ARG A 146 12.04 3.35 23.46
C ARG A 146 12.29 4.83 23.72
N ARG A 147 11.29 5.70 23.52
CA ARG A 147 11.39 7.14 23.82
C ARG A 147 11.14 7.44 25.30
N GLU A 148 10.36 6.61 25.98
CA GLU A 148 10.03 6.75 27.38
C GLU A 148 11.18 6.36 28.33
N VAL A 149 12.28 5.82 27.82
CA VAL A 149 13.46 5.36 28.58
C VAL A 149 14.57 6.43 28.66
N ARG A 150 14.26 7.72 28.37
CA ARG A 150 15.23 8.82 28.52
C ARG A 150 14.89 9.75 29.65
#